data_8e9fc3f8421aebca144e53f0af8b3115
#
_entry.id   8e9fc3f8421aebca144e53f0af8b3115
#
_cell.length_a   1.000
_cell.length_b   1.000
_cell.length_c   1.000
_cell.angle_alpha   90.00
_cell.angle_beta   90.00
_cell.angle_gamma   90.00
#
_symmetry.space_group_name_H-M   'P 1'
#
loop_
_entity.id
_entity.type
_entity.pdbx_description
1 polymer ?
#
loop_
_entity_poly.entity_id
_entity_poly.type
_entity_poly.pdbx_seq_one_letter_code
_entity_poly.pdbx_strand_id
1 'polypeptide(L)'
;DGSALTNDGTLKAEDGLVITVDRGRYTVDLDNEAGHRRVLATKARQLGRKGVIVGDRVRVVGDTTGAPGTLGRIVEVVARETVLRRTADDDDPFERPIVANADQLAIVTALADPPPRMGMIDRILVAGFDAGLTPLLVLTKADLASPDELLAAYAGLDVDVIVVAPDTDLGDLRALLAGHRTVFVGHSG
;
A
#
# COMPACT_ATOMS: atom_id res chain seq x y z
N ASP A 1 -0.67 -29.01 16.60
CA ASP A 1 0.57 -28.30 16.96
C ASP A 1 1.46 -28.18 15.72
N GLY A 2 1.18 -27.13 14.91
CA GLY A 2 1.76 -26.96 13.57
C GLY A 2 3.01 -26.09 13.50
N SER A 3 3.75 -25.93 14.60
CA SER A 3 5.02 -25.17 14.59
C SER A 3 6.16 -26.09 14.13
N ALA A 4 6.66 -25.90 12.90
CA ALA A 4 7.88 -26.54 12.46
C ALA A 4 9.07 -25.94 13.20
N LEU A 5 9.73 -26.73 14.04
CA LEU A 5 11.02 -26.38 14.65
C LEU A 5 12.13 -26.65 13.63
N THR A 6 13.13 -25.79 13.60
CA THR A 6 14.40 -26.06 12.92
C THR A 6 15.18 -27.14 13.70
N ASN A 7 16.19 -27.78 13.09
CA ASN A 7 17.02 -28.82 13.72
C ASN A 7 17.72 -28.35 15.02
N ASP A 8 17.77 -27.05 15.29
CA ASP A 8 18.35 -26.45 16.52
C ASP A 8 17.29 -26.05 17.56
N GLY A 9 16.02 -26.43 17.37
CA GLY A 9 14.93 -26.10 18.30
C GLY A 9 14.37 -24.69 18.18
N THR A 10 14.85 -23.89 17.20
CA THR A 10 14.32 -22.57 16.92
C THR A 10 13.03 -22.67 16.10
N LEU A 11 12.03 -21.83 16.36
CA LEU A 11 10.81 -21.75 15.54
C LEU A 11 11.21 -21.31 14.12
N LYS A 12 10.82 -22.08 13.11
CA LYS A 12 11.03 -21.72 11.73
C LYS A 12 10.32 -20.39 11.44
N ALA A 13 11.11 -19.38 11.13
CA ALA A 13 10.57 -18.07 10.72
C ALA A 13 10.31 -18.09 9.21
N GLU A 14 9.19 -17.53 8.81
CA GLU A 14 8.83 -17.36 7.40
C GLU A 14 8.73 -15.88 7.06
N ASP A 15 9.24 -15.51 5.88
CA ASP A 15 9.17 -14.15 5.38
C ASP A 15 7.80 -13.88 4.76
N GLY A 16 7.28 -12.67 4.96
CA GLY A 16 5.98 -12.30 4.43
C GLY A 16 5.78 -10.80 4.29
N LEU A 17 4.72 -10.44 3.60
CA LEU A 17 4.30 -9.07 3.35
C LEU A 17 2.99 -8.78 4.10
N VAL A 18 2.96 -7.70 4.88
CA VAL A 18 1.74 -7.23 5.54
C VAL A 18 0.82 -6.60 4.52
N ILE A 19 -0.37 -7.18 4.33
CA ILE A 19 -1.37 -6.71 3.36
C ILE A 19 -2.56 -5.99 4.01
N THR A 20 -2.88 -6.31 5.27
CA THR A 20 -3.88 -5.55 6.03
C THR A 20 -3.46 -5.40 7.49
N VAL A 21 -3.95 -4.31 8.10
CA VAL A 21 -3.80 -4.05 9.54
C VAL A 21 -5.17 -3.71 10.11
N ASP A 22 -5.64 -4.49 11.07
CA ASP A 22 -6.90 -4.25 11.76
C ASP A 22 -6.75 -4.53 13.26
N ARG A 23 -6.87 -3.49 14.09
CA ARG A 23 -6.92 -3.56 15.56
C ARG A 23 -5.85 -4.45 16.19
N GLY A 24 -4.59 -4.34 15.70
CA GLY A 24 -3.45 -5.12 16.20
C GLY A 24 -3.38 -6.54 15.66
N ARG A 25 -4.22 -6.89 14.70
CA ARG A 25 -4.12 -8.09 13.87
C ARG A 25 -3.61 -7.71 12.47
N TYR A 26 -2.79 -8.56 11.93
CA TYR A 26 -2.10 -8.35 10.65
C TYR A 26 -2.39 -9.53 9.75
N THR A 27 -2.89 -9.29 8.54
CA THR A 27 -2.89 -10.31 7.52
C THR A 27 -1.56 -10.23 6.79
N VAL A 28 -0.84 -11.34 6.78
CA VAL A 28 0.48 -11.45 6.15
C VAL A 28 0.38 -12.44 5.00
N ASP A 29 0.83 -12.01 3.84
CA ASP A 29 0.98 -12.87 2.66
C ASP A 29 2.36 -13.50 2.71
N LEU A 30 2.42 -14.83 2.90
CA LEU A 30 3.63 -15.61 2.92
C LEU A 30 3.85 -16.17 1.51
N ASP A 31 5.00 -15.85 0.95
CA ASP A 31 5.45 -16.37 -0.34
C ASP A 31 6.65 -17.27 -0.13
N ASN A 32 6.44 -18.56 -0.31
CA ASN A 32 7.49 -19.55 -0.17
C ASN A 32 7.33 -20.67 -1.23
N GLU A 33 8.25 -21.62 -1.23
CA GLU A 33 8.25 -22.75 -2.17
C GLU A 33 6.95 -23.59 -2.15
N ALA A 34 6.16 -23.49 -1.07
CA ALA A 34 4.86 -24.15 -0.95
C ALA A 34 3.71 -23.33 -1.58
N GLY A 35 4.00 -22.15 -2.12
CA GLY A 35 3.04 -21.21 -2.75
C GLY A 35 2.57 -20.09 -1.83
N HIS A 36 1.71 -19.25 -2.39
CA HIS A 36 1.11 -18.13 -1.66
C HIS A 36 0.10 -18.61 -0.62
N ARG A 37 0.23 -18.14 0.61
CA ARG A 37 -0.80 -18.33 1.62
C ARG A 37 -0.91 -17.11 2.53
N ARG A 38 -2.13 -16.83 2.95
CA ARG A 38 -2.43 -15.75 3.87
C ARG A 38 -2.57 -16.28 5.28
N VAL A 39 -1.86 -15.65 6.21
CA VAL A 39 -1.90 -15.98 7.62
C VAL A 39 -2.32 -14.77 8.43
N LEU A 40 -3.04 -15.01 9.52
CA LEU A 40 -3.33 -14.00 10.50
C LEU A 40 -2.21 -14.01 11.56
N ALA A 41 -1.70 -12.83 11.90
CA ALA A 41 -0.61 -12.71 12.86
C ALA A 41 -0.86 -11.58 13.86
N THR A 42 -0.16 -11.66 14.98
CA THR A 42 -0.04 -10.58 15.97
C THR A 42 1.40 -10.12 16.06
N LYS A 43 1.61 -8.92 16.59
CA LYS A 43 2.95 -8.38 16.81
C LYS A 43 3.55 -8.96 18.11
N ALA A 44 4.79 -9.43 18.07
CA ALA A 44 5.52 -9.84 19.26
C ALA A 44 5.81 -8.64 20.19
N ARG A 45 5.78 -8.88 21.49
CA ARG A 45 6.02 -7.82 22.50
C ARG A 45 7.39 -7.17 22.36
N GLN A 46 8.40 -7.91 21.92
CA GLN A 46 9.77 -7.43 21.72
C GLN A 46 9.89 -6.34 20.63
N LEU A 47 8.94 -6.24 19.70
CA LEU A 47 8.89 -5.15 18.72
C LEU A 47 8.48 -3.81 19.34
N GLY A 48 8.06 -3.81 20.59
CA GLY A 48 7.76 -2.62 21.37
C GLY A 48 6.75 -1.70 20.67
N ARG A 49 7.07 -0.41 20.63
CA ARG A 49 6.22 0.63 20.00
C ARG A 49 6.38 0.73 18.49
N LYS A 50 7.28 -0.03 17.86
CA LYS A 50 7.39 -0.03 16.38
C LYS A 50 6.05 -0.40 15.78
N GLY A 51 5.47 0.52 15.04
CA GLY A 51 4.24 0.28 14.28
C GLY A 51 4.55 -0.63 13.10
N VAL A 52 3.75 -1.69 12.95
CA VAL A 52 3.70 -2.49 11.72
C VAL A 52 2.61 -1.91 10.85
N ILE A 53 2.91 -1.62 9.59
CA ILE A 53 2.00 -1.00 8.63
C ILE A 53 1.85 -1.87 7.37
N VAL A 54 0.86 -1.56 6.56
CA VAL A 54 0.68 -2.22 5.26
C VAL A 54 1.92 -2.03 4.40
N GLY A 55 2.36 -3.08 3.72
CA GLY A 55 3.57 -3.10 2.91
C GLY A 55 4.85 -3.47 3.66
N ASP A 56 4.82 -3.59 5.00
CA ASP A 56 6.00 -4.06 5.74
C ASP A 56 6.37 -5.50 5.34
N ARG A 57 7.66 -5.71 5.09
CA ARG A 57 8.24 -7.06 5.03
C ARG A 57 8.53 -7.49 6.46
N VAL A 58 8.04 -8.67 6.82
CA VAL A 58 8.08 -9.17 8.20
C VAL A 58 8.53 -10.62 8.25
N ARG A 59 9.06 -11.01 9.41
CA ARG A 59 9.29 -12.43 9.73
C ARG A 59 8.26 -12.91 10.73
N VAL A 60 7.61 -14.03 10.39
CA VAL A 60 6.52 -14.62 11.16
C VAL A 60 6.93 -15.97 11.66
N VAL A 61 6.66 -16.24 12.92
CA VAL A 61 6.86 -17.55 13.59
C VAL A 61 5.54 -18.06 14.16
N GLY A 62 5.51 -19.30 14.59
CA GLY A 62 4.35 -19.94 15.18
C GLY A 62 3.50 -20.67 14.16
N ASP A 63 2.17 -20.66 14.35
CA ASP A 63 1.29 -21.32 13.40
C ASP A 63 1.07 -20.47 12.15
N THR A 64 1.77 -20.83 11.10
CA THR A 64 1.74 -20.16 9.79
C THR A 64 0.99 -21.00 8.74
N THR A 65 0.17 -21.96 9.15
CA THR A 65 -0.60 -22.82 8.24
C THR A 65 -1.69 -22.04 7.48
N GLY A 66 -2.20 -20.94 8.07
CA GLY A 66 -3.32 -20.19 7.54
C GLY A 66 -4.68 -20.86 7.74
N ALA A 67 -4.74 -21.94 8.53
CA ALA A 67 -5.99 -22.61 8.87
C ALA A 67 -6.89 -21.69 9.73
N PRO A 68 -8.22 -21.85 9.68
CA PRO A 68 -9.13 -21.07 10.51
C PRO A 68 -8.77 -21.18 12.01
N GLY A 69 -8.65 -20.03 12.68
CA GLY A 69 -8.32 -19.96 14.10
C GLY A 69 -6.82 -20.02 14.44
N THR A 70 -5.94 -20.22 13.45
CA THR A 70 -4.49 -20.15 13.64
C THR A 70 -4.01 -18.72 13.74
N LEU A 71 -2.90 -18.50 14.47
CA LEU A 71 -2.35 -17.18 14.71
C LEU A 71 -0.83 -17.23 14.74
N GLY A 72 -0.20 -16.60 13.73
CA GLY A 72 1.23 -16.38 13.70
C GLY A 72 1.65 -15.20 14.58
N ARG A 73 2.96 -15.00 14.66
CA ARG A 73 3.56 -13.90 15.43
C ARG A 73 4.65 -13.22 14.61
N ILE A 74 4.49 -11.95 14.34
CA ILE A 74 5.52 -11.11 13.73
C ILE A 74 6.61 -10.86 14.76
N VAL A 75 7.82 -11.30 14.48
CA VAL A 75 8.99 -11.17 15.37
C VAL A 75 10.01 -10.16 14.88
N GLU A 76 9.96 -9.80 13.59
CA GLU A 76 10.85 -8.84 12.98
C GLU A 76 10.12 -8.04 11.90
N VAL A 77 10.45 -6.76 11.80
CA VAL A 77 10.09 -5.89 10.67
C VAL A 77 11.39 -5.53 9.96
N VAL A 78 11.48 -5.93 8.69
CA VAL A 78 12.65 -5.65 7.83
C VAL A 78 12.73 -4.16 7.54
N ALA A 79 13.94 -3.64 7.34
CA ALA A 79 14.14 -2.24 6.99
C ALA A 79 13.30 -1.84 5.76
N ARG A 80 12.57 -0.74 5.87
CA ARG A 80 11.72 -0.21 4.81
C ARG A 80 12.57 0.46 3.73
N GLU A 81 12.27 0.20 2.47
CA GLU A 81 12.89 0.86 1.32
C GLU A 81 12.24 2.22 1.06
N THR A 82 10.91 2.26 1.12
CA THR A 82 10.10 3.48 0.97
C THR A 82 9.04 3.55 2.05
N VAL A 83 8.61 4.77 2.38
CA VAL A 83 7.52 5.00 3.34
C VAL A 83 6.67 6.16 2.86
N LEU A 84 5.43 5.90 2.49
CA LEU A 84 4.45 6.96 2.28
C LEU A 84 3.91 7.40 3.63
N ARG A 85 3.97 8.71 3.91
CA ARG A 85 3.48 9.31 5.14
C ARG A 85 2.22 10.12 4.86
N ARG A 86 1.28 10.12 5.80
CA ARG A 86 0.24 11.11 5.80
C ARG A 86 0.87 12.45 6.19
N THR A 87 0.64 13.46 5.36
CA THR A 87 1.08 14.82 5.66
C THR A 87 0.33 15.32 6.91
N ALA A 88 1.03 16.01 7.80
CA ALA A 88 0.44 16.70 8.91
C ALA A 88 -0.58 17.73 8.41
N ASP A 89 -1.71 17.83 9.07
CA ASP A 89 -2.74 18.85 8.84
C ASP A 89 -3.10 19.55 10.16
N ASP A 90 -4.00 20.52 10.10
CA ASP A 90 -4.39 21.32 11.28
C ASP A 90 -5.02 20.45 12.39
N ASP A 91 -5.62 19.31 12.01
CA ASP A 91 -6.27 18.38 12.95
C ASP A 91 -5.30 17.31 13.49
N ASP A 92 -4.25 16.99 12.76
CA ASP A 92 -3.22 16.02 13.18
C ASP A 92 -1.81 16.54 12.77
N PRO A 93 -1.10 17.21 13.67
CA PRO A 93 0.19 17.82 13.38
C PRO A 93 1.34 16.80 13.20
N PHE A 94 1.06 15.50 13.36
CA PHE A 94 2.08 14.47 13.25
C PHE A 94 1.99 13.72 11.91
N GLU A 95 3.09 13.71 11.19
CA GLU A 95 3.26 12.82 10.05
C GLU A 95 3.25 11.36 10.50
N ARG A 96 2.35 10.57 9.92
CA ARG A 96 2.27 9.14 10.23
C ARG A 96 2.58 8.29 9.01
N PRO A 97 3.44 7.27 9.14
CA PRO A 97 3.64 6.31 8.08
C PRO A 97 2.35 5.51 7.85
N ILE A 98 1.92 5.41 6.59
CA ILE A 98 0.69 4.72 6.21
C ILE A 98 0.93 3.48 5.35
N VAL A 99 1.91 3.53 4.44
CA VAL A 99 2.29 2.40 3.58
C VAL A 99 3.80 2.34 3.45
N ALA A 100 4.36 1.13 3.56
CA ALA A 100 5.78 0.85 3.36
C ALA A 100 6.03 0.10 2.04
N ASN A 101 7.24 0.26 1.50
CA ASN A 101 7.77 -0.54 0.40
C ASN A 101 6.92 -0.51 -0.88
N ALA A 102 6.07 0.50 -1.09
CA ALA A 102 5.51 0.81 -2.39
C ALA A 102 6.56 1.48 -3.27
N ASP A 103 6.45 1.33 -4.59
CA ASP A 103 7.27 2.01 -5.58
C ASP A 103 6.46 2.94 -6.48
N GLN A 104 5.14 2.80 -6.47
CA GLN A 104 4.22 3.60 -7.28
C GLN A 104 3.04 4.11 -6.46
N LEU A 105 2.63 5.35 -6.77
CA LEU A 105 1.48 6.02 -6.15
C LEU A 105 0.44 6.35 -7.22
N ALA A 106 -0.70 5.69 -7.21
CA ALA A 106 -1.84 6.00 -8.08
C ALA A 106 -2.81 6.94 -7.35
N ILE A 107 -2.92 8.17 -7.86
CA ILE A 107 -3.86 9.17 -7.36
C ILE A 107 -5.12 9.09 -8.21
N VAL A 108 -6.21 8.64 -7.59
CA VAL A 108 -7.51 8.50 -8.27
C VAL A 108 -8.38 9.70 -7.94
N THR A 109 -8.79 10.45 -8.97
CA THR A 109 -9.67 11.60 -8.82
C THR A 109 -10.77 11.59 -9.88
N ALA A 110 -11.99 11.91 -9.46
CA ALA A 110 -13.09 12.09 -10.38
C ALA A 110 -13.01 13.48 -11.03
N LEU A 111 -13.38 13.59 -12.31
CA LEU A 111 -13.51 14.86 -13.03
C LEU A 111 -14.79 15.61 -12.66
N ALA A 112 -15.80 14.88 -12.18
CA ALA A 112 -17.05 15.45 -11.70
C ALA A 112 -17.64 14.58 -10.57
N ASP A 113 -18.52 15.15 -9.76
CA ASP A 113 -19.30 14.49 -8.71
C ASP A 113 -18.50 13.53 -7.80
N PRO A 114 -17.61 14.05 -6.97
CA PRO A 114 -17.31 15.47 -6.70
C PRO A 114 -16.29 16.04 -7.70
N PRO A 115 -16.22 17.37 -7.85
CA PRO A 115 -15.19 18.00 -8.68
C PRO A 115 -13.80 17.78 -8.09
N PRO A 116 -12.76 17.75 -8.93
CA PRO A 116 -11.39 17.52 -8.49
C PRO A 116 -10.92 18.64 -7.54
N ARG A 117 -10.13 18.25 -6.54
CA ARG A 117 -9.52 19.16 -5.59
C ARG A 117 -8.03 19.27 -5.86
N MET A 118 -7.62 20.28 -6.65
CA MET A 118 -6.22 20.48 -7.07
C MET A 118 -5.26 20.46 -5.87
N GLY A 119 -5.55 21.24 -4.83
CA GLY A 119 -4.68 21.28 -3.64
C GLY A 119 -4.54 19.96 -2.88
N MET A 120 -5.50 19.02 -3.03
CA MET A 120 -5.35 17.67 -2.50
C MET A 120 -4.41 16.84 -3.39
N ILE A 121 -4.57 16.93 -4.71
CA ILE A 121 -3.70 16.23 -5.67
C ILE A 121 -2.26 16.69 -5.48
N ASP A 122 -2.02 18.01 -5.40
CA ASP A 122 -0.70 18.59 -5.19
C ASP A 122 -0.03 18.08 -3.93
N ARG A 123 -0.75 18.04 -2.80
CA ARG A 123 -0.20 17.52 -1.54
C ARG A 123 0.15 16.04 -1.62
N ILE A 124 -0.69 15.24 -2.29
CA ILE A 124 -0.43 13.81 -2.46
C ILE A 124 0.78 13.60 -3.39
N LEU A 125 0.89 14.37 -4.48
CA LEU A 125 2.04 14.34 -5.37
C LEU A 125 3.34 14.68 -4.65
N VAL A 126 3.35 15.76 -3.86
CA VAL A 126 4.52 16.15 -3.05
C VAL A 126 4.92 15.01 -2.10
N ALA A 127 3.97 14.44 -1.37
CA ALA A 127 4.24 13.32 -0.47
C ALA A 127 4.77 12.07 -1.20
N GLY A 128 4.26 11.81 -2.41
CA GLY A 128 4.73 10.71 -3.26
C GLY A 128 6.16 10.91 -3.75
N PHE A 129 6.47 12.08 -4.29
CA PHE A 129 7.83 12.43 -4.73
C PHE A 129 8.83 12.40 -3.57
N ASP A 130 8.44 12.96 -2.42
CA ASP A 130 9.28 12.97 -1.21
C ASP A 130 9.55 11.54 -0.69
N ALA A 131 8.59 10.65 -0.84
CA ALA A 131 8.74 9.24 -0.51
C ALA A 131 9.51 8.42 -1.57
N GLY A 132 9.86 9.00 -2.71
CA GLY A 132 10.54 8.31 -3.82
C GLY A 132 9.62 7.39 -4.63
N LEU A 133 8.31 7.65 -4.64
CA LEU A 133 7.33 6.88 -5.41
C LEU A 133 7.16 7.48 -6.81
N THR A 134 6.93 6.61 -7.81
CA THR A 134 6.54 7.04 -9.15
C THR A 134 5.04 7.36 -9.17
N PRO A 135 4.63 8.63 -9.42
CA PRO A 135 3.22 8.99 -9.40
C PRO A 135 2.52 8.61 -10.70
N LEU A 136 1.26 8.20 -10.58
CA LEU A 136 0.30 7.95 -11.66
C LEU A 136 -1.01 8.68 -11.32
N LEU A 137 -1.49 9.56 -12.18
CA LEU A 137 -2.76 10.24 -12.02
C LEU A 137 -3.84 9.51 -12.82
N VAL A 138 -4.87 9.03 -12.13
CA VAL A 138 -6.01 8.33 -12.74
C VAL A 138 -7.23 9.23 -12.67
N LEU A 139 -7.63 9.80 -13.81
CA LEU A 139 -8.76 10.69 -13.95
C LEU A 139 -10.00 9.88 -14.32
N THR A 140 -10.96 9.78 -13.41
CA THR A 140 -12.19 9.00 -13.63
C THR A 140 -13.38 9.88 -14.00
N LYS A 141 -14.47 9.27 -14.46
CA LYS A 141 -15.70 9.95 -14.90
C LYS A 141 -15.46 10.94 -16.04
N ALA A 142 -14.65 10.56 -17.00
CA ALA A 142 -14.39 11.37 -18.20
C ALA A 142 -15.60 11.49 -19.15
N ASP A 143 -16.63 10.70 -18.90
CA ASP A 143 -17.96 10.83 -19.51
C ASP A 143 -18.76 12.03 -18.98
N LEU A 144 -18.41 12.56 -17.80
CA LEU A 144 -19.13 13.66 -17.15
C LEU A 144 -18.45 15.02 -17.31
N ALA A 145 -17.12 15.06 -17.46
CA ALA A 145 -16.37 16.32 -17.61
C ALA A 145 -15.05 16.11 -18.38
N SER A 146 -14.55 17.18 -19.04
CA SER A 146 -13.27 17.17 -19.74
C SER A 146 -12.09 17.07 -18.77
N PRO A 147 -11.05 16.29 -19.10
CA PRO A 147 -9.79 16.24 -18.34
C PRO A 147 -8.84 17.41 -18.64
N ASP A 148 -9.12 18.27 -19.63
CA ASP A 148 -8.17 19.22 -20.22
C ASP A 148 -7.51 20.15 -19.21
N GLU A 149 -8.26 20.63 -18.22
CA GLU A 149 -7.75 21.53 -17.19
C GLU A 149 -6.68 20.82 -16.33
N LEU A 150 -6.96 19.58 -15.91
CA LEU A 150 -6.02 18.78 -15.12
C LEU A 150 -4.81 18.35 -15.96
N LEU A 151 -5.03 17.94 -17.21
CA LEU A 151 -3.94 17.59 -18.12
C LEU A 151 -3.00 18.79 -18.32
N ALA A 152 -3.53 19.98 -18.52
CA ALA A 152 -2.73 21.19 -18.67
C ALA A 152 -1.98 21.57 -17.39
N ALA A 153 -2.63 21.41 -16.21
CA ALA A 153 -2.03 21.75 -14.92
C ALA A 153 -0.80 20.86 -14.59
N TYR A 154 -0.84 19.59 -14.97
CA TYR A 154 0.21 18.63 -14.63
C TYR A 154 1.15 18.27 -15.80
N ALA A 155 0.96 18.87 -17.00
CA ALA A 155 1.76 18.58 -18.20
C ALA A 155 3.28 18.81 -18.04
N GLY A 156 3.68 19.67 -17.09
CA GLY A 156 5.10 19.97 -16.83
C GLY A 156 5.76 19.07 -15.78
N LEU A 157 5.02 18.11 -15.20
CA LEU A 157 5.52 17.19 -14.19
C LEU A 157 5.80 15.81 -14.80
N ASP A 158 6.71 15.08 -14.20
CA ASP A 158 7.00 13.68 -14.52
C ASP A 158 5.93 12.78 -13.84
N VAL A 159 4.71 12.83 -14.40
CA VAL A 159 3.53 12.12 -13.91
C VAL A 159 2.81 11.49 -15.09
N ASP A 160 2.68 10.17 -15.07
CA ASP A 160 1.81 9.49 -16.03
C ASP A 160 0.34 9.79 -15.73
N VAL A 161 -0.46 10.00 -16.78
CA VAL A 161 -1.89 10.30 -16.63
C VAL A 161 -2.71 9.32 -17.45
N ILE A 162 -3.71 8.71 -16.82
CA ILE A 162 -4.71 7.87 -17.47
C ILE A 162 -6.10 8.48 -17.27
N VAL A 163 -6.85 8.58 -18.36
CA VAL A 163 -8.23 9.06 -18.35
C VAL A 163 -9.18 7.88 -18.54
N VAL A 164 -10.15 7.76 -17.64
CA VAL A 164 -11.05 6.61 -17.56
C VAL A 164 -12.52 7.05 -17.56
N ALA A 165 -13.30 6.46 -18.46
CA ALA A 165 -14.76 6.49 -18.49
C ALA A 165 -15.31 5.06 -18.27
N PRO A 166 -16.62 4.86 -18.07
CA PRO A 166 -17.19 3.53 -17.78
C PRO A 166 -16.87 2.43 -18.80
N ASP A 167 -16.70 2.80 -20.05
CA ASP A 167 -16.43 1.91 -21.19
C ASP A 167 -14.95 1.92 -21.64
N THR A 168 -14.07 2.61 -20.92
CA THR A 168 -12.64 2.67 -21.26
C THR A 168 -11.99 1.29 -21.11
N ASP A 169 -11.24 0.87 -22.11
CA ASP A 169 -10.33 -0.28 -21.98
C ASP A 169 -9.22 0.06 -20.97
N LEU A 170 -9.10 -0.78 -19.95
CA LEU A 170 -8.10 -0.60 -18.89
C LEU A 170 -6.75 -1.27 -19.21
N GLY A 171 -6.50 -1.64 -20.47
CA GLY A 171 -5.26 -2.28 -20.91
C GLY A 171 -4.02 -1.42 -20.59
N ASP A 172 -4.07 -0.13 -20.92
CA ASP A 172 -2.97 0.81 -20.64
C ASP A 172 -2.77 1.01 -19.14
N LEU A 173 -3.84 1.13 -18.36
CA LEU A 173 -3.74 1.22 -16.91
C LEU A 173 -3.11 -0.04 -16.32
N ARG A 174 -3.50 -1.23 -16.78
CA ARG A 174 -2.91 -2.49 -16.35
C ARG A 174 -1.43 -2.58 -16.70
N ALA A 175 -1.04 -2.09 -17.86
CA ALA A 175 0.36 -2.05 -18.30
C ALA A 175 1.21 -1.15 -17.38
N LEU A 176 0.69 0.03 -16.99
CA LEU A 176 1.36 0.95 -16.07
C LEU A 176 1.46 0.42 -14.63
N LEU A 177 0.52 -0.42 -14.21
CA LEU A 177 0.53 -1.03 -12.88
C LEU A 177 1.36 -2.32 -12.81
N ALA A 178 1.63 -2.94 -13.96
CA ALA A 178 2.30 -4.24 -14.02
C ALA A 178 3.74 -4.16 -13.49
N GLY A 179 4.08 -5.07 -12.57
CA GLY A 179 5.42 -5.16 -11.98
C GLY A 179 5.66 -4.15 -10.84
N HIS A 180 4.69 -3.29 -10.53
CA HIS A 180 4.77 -2.31 -9.46
C HIS A 180 4.00 -2.74 -8.22
N ARG A 181 4.46 -2.24 -7.08
CA ARG A 181 3.70 -2.25 -5.82
C ARG A 181 3.06 -0.89 -5.65
N THR A 182 1.82 -0.78 -6.08
CA THR A 182 1.10 0.48 -6.17
C THR A 182 0.21 0.71 -4.96
N VAL A 183 0.34 1.90 -4.36
CA VAL A 183 -0.65 2.39 -3.40
C VAL A 183 -1.66 3.29 -4.10
N PHE A 184 -2.94 3.02 -3.89
CA PHE A 184 -4.03 3.84 -4.41
C PHE A 184 -4.50 4.83 -3.35
N VAL A 185 -4.56 6.10 -3.72
CA VAL A 185 -5.05 7.18 -2.86
C VAL A 185 -6.05 8.01 -3.65
N GLY A 186 -7.13 8.39 -3.02
CA GLY A 186 -8.15 9.19 -3.66
C GLY A 186 -9.15 9.75 -2.66
N HIS A 187 -10.00 10.67 -3.13
CA HIS A 187 -11.12 11.18 -2.35
C HIS A 187 -12.29 10.18 -2.44
N SER A 188 -12.82 9.77 -1.30
CA SER A 188 -14.08 9.05 -1.25
C SER A 188 -15.20 9.97 -1.70
N GLY A 189 -15.86 9.60 -2.79
CA GLY A 189 -17.05 10.29 -3.29
C GLY A 189 -18.30 9.83 -2.56
#